data_9094656e47dd7cb0a1ed113b8112ed77
#
_entry.id   9094656e47dd7cb0a1ed113b8112ed77
#
_cell.length_a   1.000
_cell.length_b   1.000
_cell.length_c   1.000
_cell.angle_alpha   90.00
_cell.angle_beta   90.00
_cell.angle_gamma   90.00
#
_symmetry.space_group_name_H-M   'P 1'
#
loop_
_entity.id
_entity.type
_entity.pdbx_description
1 polymer ?
#
loop_
_entity_poly.entity_id
_entity_poly.type
_entity_poly.pdbx_seq_one_letter_code
_entity_poly.pdbx_strand_id
1 'polypeptide(L)'
;MSFQIAGKDKGSDARAGVLKTSHGDIMTPVFMPVGTLGTVKGVDFTFLEQDIKAQIILGNTYHLFLRPGLQVIENAGGLHKFNSWTKPILTDSGGYQVFSLADNRKITDEGVTFKSHIDGSSHLFTPENVVDTQRSIGADIMMALDECTPYPCEYDYAKKSMQLTHRWLERGFKHVQQTAPMYGYDQHYFPIVQGSVYDDLRQQSAEFISAFDAAGYAIGGLSVGEPHDMMYKSIETVNAILPEDKPRYLMGVGTPENLIEAIARGVDMFDCVMPTRNGRNGMLFTIDGIINIKNKKWENDFSALDEKGTSFVDKRYSKAYLRHLIHNNELLGAQIASIHNLAFYLKLMQVARQKIVDNQFTTWKNGVLGKLKERR
;
A
#
# COMPACT_ATOMS: atom_id res chain seq x y z
N MET A 1 -12.63 -7.07 15.84
CA MET A 1 -11.87 -5.88 15.45
C MET A 1 -12.80 -4.69 15.33
N SER A 2 -12.37 -3.48 15.65
CA SER A 2 -13.19 -2.29 15.46
C SER A 2 -12.39 -1.22 14.71
N PHE A 3 -12.98 -0.70 13.66
CA PHE A 3 -12.59 0.59 13.11
C PHE A 3 -13.46 1.65 13.71
N GLN A 4 -12.86 2.68 14.31
CA GLN A 4 -13.59 3.76 14.96
C GLN A 4 -13.26 5.08 14.25
N ILE A 5 -14.29 5.75 13.76
CA ILE A 5 -14.14 7.10 13.16
C ILE A 5 -13.95 8.11 14.29
N ALA A 6 -12.83 8.83 14.26
CA ALA A 6 -12.47 9.88 15.21
C ALA A 6 -12.84 11.29 14.72
N GLY A 7 -13.04 11.48 13.42
CA GLY A 7 -13.43 12.76 12.83
C GLY A 7 -13.76 12.64 11.34
N LYS A 8 -14.58 13.55 10.83
CA LYS A 8 -14.92 13.70 9.40
C LYS A 8 -14.77 15.16 9.01
N ASP A 9 -14.31 15.43 7.79
CA ASP A 9 -14.28 16.77 7.21
C ASP A 9 -15.68 17.14 6.68
N LYS A 10 -16.11 18.38 6.88
CA LYS A 10 -17.43 18.83 6.40
C LYS A 10 -17.46 19.17 4.92
N GLY A 11 -16.30 19.41 4.32
CA GLY A 11 -16.18 19.82 2.92
C GLY A 11 -15.83 18.69 1.96
N SER A 12 -15.67 17.46 2.47
CA SER A 12 -15.32 16.27 1.67
C SER A 12 -15.68 14.98 2.42
N ASP A 13 -15.48 13.82 1.79
CA ASP A 13 -15.68 12.52 2.42
C ASP A 13 -14.47 12.08 3.27
N ALA A 14 -13.48 12.95 3.45
CA ALA A 14 -12.28 12.66 4.23
C ALA A 14 -12.64 12.34 5.68
N ARG A 15 -12.06 11.25 6.19
CA ARG A 15 -12.30 10.77 7.55
C ARG A 15 -10.99 10.34 8.23
N ALA A 16 -10.93 10.52 9.52
CA ALA A 16 -9.88 10.07 10.41
C ALA A 16 -10.42 8.96 11.29
N GLY A 17 -9.71 7.85 11.39
CA GLY A 17 -10.15 6.69 12.18
C GLY A 17 -9.01 6.06 12.97
N VAL A 18 -9.34 4.99 13.69
CA VAL A 18 -8.42 4.11 14.39
C VAL A 18 -8.80 2.67 14.06
N LEU A 19 -7.88 1.94 13.46
CA LEU A 19 -8.03 0.52 13.18
C LEU A 19 -7.22 -0.27 14.20
N LYS A 20 -7.89 -1.13 14.98
CA LYS A 20 -7.22 -1.98 15.97
C LYS A 20 -6.71 -3.26 15.33
N THR A 21 -5.47 -3.65 15.61
CA THR A 21 -4.88 -4.93 15.22
C THR A 21 -4.22 -5.60 16.42
N SER A 22 -3.79 -6.84 16.24
CA SER A 22 -3.13 -7.60 17.30
C SER A 22 -1.76 -7.05 17.71
N HIS A 23 -1.07 -6.34 16.78
CA HIS A 23 0.24 -5.72 17.04
C HIS A 23 0.18 -4.20 17.20
N GLY A 24 -0.99 -3.62 17.43
CA GLY A 24 -1.17 -2.20 17.73
C GLY A 24 -2.24 -1.50 16.92
N ASP A 25 -2.51 -0.26 17.28
CA ASP A 25 -3.51 0.59 16.65
C ASP A 25 -2.92 1.33 15.45
N ILE A 26 -3.70 1.44 14.37
CA ILE A 26 -3.35 2.15 13.15
C ILE A 26 -4.24 3.39 13.04
N MET A 27 -3.61 4.57 13.08
CA MET A 27 -4.29 5.85 12.90
C MET A 27 -4.43 6.17 11.41
N THR A 28 -5.66 6.26 10.91
CA THR A 28 -5.93 6.60 9.50
C THR A 28 -6.24 8.08 9.30
N PRO A 29 -5.99 8.66 8.10
CA PRO A 29 -5.37 8.01 6.94
C PRO A 29 -3.92 7.58 7.21
N VAL A 30 -3.49 6.48 6.59
CA VAL A 30 -2.16 5.89 6.79
C VAL A 30 -1.53 5.49 5.45
N PHE A 31 -0.22 5.69 5.34
CA PHE A 31 0.60 5.14 4.26
C PHE A 31 1.47 4.00 4.82
N MET A 32 1.47 2.86 4.14
CA MET A 32 2.21 1.65 4.50
C MET A 32 3.50 1.56 3.68
N PRO A 33 4.69 1.72 4.29
CA PRO A 33 5.95 1.44 3.59
C PRO A 33 6.00 -0.01 3.10
N VAL A 34 6.40 -0.20 1.84
CA VAL A 34 6.46 -1.53 1.23
C VAL A 34 7.75 -2.24 1.60
N GLY A 35 7.59 -3.35 2.32
CA GLY A 35 8.64 -4.27 2.74
C GLY A 35 8.59 -5.60 1.97
N THR A 36 8.90 -5.59 0.67
CA THR A 36 8.74 -6.71 -0.29
C THR A 36 9.27 -8.04 0.23
N LEU A 37 10.46 -8.07 0.82
CA LEU A 37 11.11 -9.27 1.39
C LEU A 37 11.16 -9.20 2.92
N GLY A 38 10.12 -8.66 3.56
CA GLY A 38 10.10 -8.44 5.00
C GLY A 38 11.02 -7.32 5.46
N THR A 39 11.50 -6.45 4.53
CA THR A 39 12.31 -5.27 4.81
C THR A 39 11.96 -4.13 3.86
N VAL A 40 11.92 -2.91 4.36
CA VAL A 40 11.78 -1.70 3.54
C VAL A 40 13.14 -1.36 2.94
N LYS A 41 13.22 -1.34 1.60
CA LYS A 41 14.51 -1.25 0.88
C LYS A 41 15.34 -0.03 1.31
N GLY A 42 16.51 -0.31 1.87
CA GLY A 42 17.48 0.70 2.25
C GLY A 42 17.16 1.45 3.54
N VAL A 43 16.18 0.98 4.34
CA VAL A 43 15.79 1.64 5.60
C VAL A 43 15.76 0.62 6.72
N ASP A 44 16.58 0.84 7.73
CA ASP A 44 16.57 0.06 8.97
C ASP A 44 15.28 0.30 9.77
N PHE A 45 14.78 -0.73 10.45
CA PHE A 45 13.55 -0.63 11.22
C PHE A 45 13.62 0.35 12.38
N THR A 46 14.81 0.56 12.94
CA THR A 46 15.02 1.61 13.96
C THR A 46 14.63 2.99 13.42
N PHE A 47 15.04 3.32 12.19
CA PHE A 47 14.63 4.57 11.55
C PHE A 47 13.14 4.59 11.21
N LEU A 48 12.57 3.46 10.75
CA LEU A 48 11.13 3.37 10.47
C LEU A 48 10.30 3.60 11.74
N GLU A 49 10.73 3.09 12.89
CA GLU A 49 10.00 3.19 14.14
C GLU A 49 10.22 4.53 14.85
N GLN A 50 11.47 4.97 14.98
CA GLN A 50 11.82 6.10 15.84
C GLN A 50 11.82 7.45 15.13
N ASP A 51 12.29 7.49 13.88
CA ASP A 51 12.41 8.73 13.10
C ASP A 51 11.18 8.93 12.19
N ILE A 52 10.88 7.95 11.33
CA ILE A 52 9.77 8.00 10.36
C ILE A 52 8.42 7.74 11.03
N LYS A 53 8.41 6.97 12.14
CA LYS A 53 7.21 6.61 12.93
C LYS A 53 6.17 5.84 12.13
N ALA A 54 6.60 4.88 11.31
CA ALA A 54 5.70 3.99 10.60
C ALA A 54 4.86 3.17 11.59
N GLN A 55 3.56 3.07 11.32
CA GLN A 55 2.61 2.34 12.17
C GLN A 55 2.38 0.93 11.69
N ILE A 56 2.58 0.67 10.40
CA ILE A 56 2.35 -0.59 9.70
C ILE A 56 3.28 -0.65 8.49
N ILE A 57 3.69 -1.85 8.11
CA ILE A 57 4.39 -2.12 6.84
C ILE A 57 3.59 -3.11 6.00
N LEU A 58 3.85 -3.13 4.68
CA LEU A 58 3.29 -4.11 3.77
C LEU A 58 4.36 -5.13 3.36
N GLY A 59 4.08 -6.43 3.54
CA GLY A 59 4.87 -7.54 3.03
C GLY A 59 4.26 -8.13 1.75
N ASN A 60 5.09 -8.64 0.83
CA ASN A 60 4.58 -9.29 -0.38
C ASN A 60 4.55 -10.81 -0.23
N THR A 61 3.37 -11.39 -0.23
CA THR A 61 3.14 -12.82 -0.09
C THR A 61 3.91 -13.65 -1.12
N TYR A 62 3.83 -13.30 -2.40
CA TYR A 62 4.55 -13.99 -3.47
C TYR A 62 6.07 -14.07 -3.22
N HIS A 63 6.67 -12.95 -2.86
CA HIS A 63 8.11 -12.91 -2.64
C HIS A 63 8.54 -13.67 -1.39
N LEU A 64 7.80 -13.56 -0.29
CA LEU A 64 8.08 -14.26 0.96
C LEU A 64 7.84 -15.78 0.85
N PHE A 65 6.83 -16.19 0.07
CA PHE A 65 6.57 -17.59 -0.27
C PHE A 65 7.74 -18.22 -1.02
N LEU A 66 8.29 -17.53 -2.01
CA LEU A 66 9.42 -18.03 -2.80
C LEU A 66 10.75 -17.97 -2.04
N ARG A 67 10.97 -16.89 -1.29
CA ARG A 67 12.22 -16.66 -0.55
C ARG A 67 12.00 -15.72 0.65
N PRO A 68 12.27 -16.14 1.89
CA PRO A 68 13.04 -17.33 2.27
C PRO A 68 12.26 -18.65 2.20
N GLY A 69 10.94 -18.62 1.92
CA GLY A 69 10.05 -19.75 1.97
C GLY A 69 9.35 -19.87 3.32
N LEU A 70 8.15 -20.48 3.30
CA LEU A 70 7.28 -20.51 4.48
C LEU A 70 7.91 -21.26 5.67
N GLN A 71 8.59 -22.39 5.42
CA GLN A 71 9.21 -23.17 6.48
C GLN A 71 10.21 -22.36 7.32
N VAL A 72 10.98 -21.46 6.68
CA VAL A 72 11.93 -20.60 7.40
C VAL A 72 11.20 -19.58 8.27
N ILE A 73 10.13 -18.99 7.74
CA ILE A 73 9.31 -18.01 8.47
C ILE A 73 8.58 -18.69 9.65
N GLU A 74 8.01 -19.86 9.44
CA GLU A 74 7.33 -20.64 10.47
C GLU A 74 8.29 -21.06 11.60
N ASN A 75 9.48 -21.54 11.25
CA ASN A 75 10.52 -21.90 12.24
C ASN A 75 10.96 -20.69 13.08
N ALA A 76 10.93 -19.48 12.52
CA ALA A 76 11.19 -18.25 13.25
C ALA A 76 10.03 -17.82 14.17
N GLY A 77 8.82 -18.37 13.96
CA GLY A 77 7.60 -18.00 14.67
C GLY A 77 6.87 -16.81 14.06
N GLY A 78 6.88 -16.71 12.71
CA GLY A 78 6.24 -15.68 11.90
C GLY A 78 7.16 -14.55 11.50
N LEU A 79 6.68 -13.71 10.55
CA LEU A 79 7.47 -12.63 9.97
C LEU A 79 7.88 -11.58 11.01
N HIS A 80 7.02 -11.26 11.97
CA HIS A 80 7.34 -10.32 13.06
C HIS A 80 8.60 -10.74 13.82
N LYS A 81 8.74 -12.02 14.17
CA LYS A 81 9.93 -12.54 14.83
C LYS A 81 11.12 -12.67 13.89
N PHE A 82 10.86 -13.05 12.63
CA PHE A 82 11.90 -13.23 11.62
C PHE A 82 12.63 -11.92 11.29
N ASN A 83 11.89 -10.82 11.15
CA ASN A 83 12.45 -9.53 10.79
C ASN A 83 12.52 -8.51 11.95
N SER A 84 12.10 -8.90 13.17
CA SER A 84 12.08 -8.05 14.37
C SER A 84 11.19 -6.80 14.26
N TRP A 85 10.17 -6.84 13.41
CA TRP A 85 9.17 -5.78 13.33
C TRP A 85 8.05 -6.02 14.33
N THR A 86 7.81 -5.07 15.25
CA THR A 86 6.90 -5.25 16.38
C THR A 86 5.49 -4.69 16.18
N LYS A 87 5.28 -3.96 15.08
CA LYS A 87 4.02 -3.29 14.76
C LYS A 87 3.24 -4.06 13.68
N PRO A 88 2.00 -3.65 13.33
CA PRO A 88 1.19 -4.33 12.34
C PRO A 88 1.89 -4.59 11.00
N ILE A 89 1.52 -5.71 10.38
CA ILE A 89 1.91 -6.08 9.02
C ILE A 89 0.64 -6.38 8.22
N LEU A 90 0.54 -5.78 7.01
CA LEU A 90 -0.39 -6.22 5.98
C LEU A 90 0.39 -7.05 4.96
N THR A 91 -0.18 -8.16 4.50
CA THR A 91 0.34 -8.88 3.32
C THR A 91 -0.64 -8.78 2.16
N ASP A 92 -0.12 -8.50 0.95
CA ASP A 92 -0.91 -8.65 -0.26
C ASP A 92 -1.24 -10.13 -0.53
N SER A 93 -2.10 -10.39 -1.52
CA SER A 93 -2.44 -11.78 -1.91
C SER A 93 -1.35 -12.48 -2.72
N GLY A 94 -0.37 -11.74 -3.23
CA GLY A 94 0.58 -12.21 -4.24
C GLY A 94 0.01 -12.22 -5.67
N GLY A 95 -1.27 -11.97 -5.86
CA GLY A 95 -1.94 -11.97 -7.17
C GLY A 95 -1.28 -11.04 -8.16
N TYR A 96 -1.11 -9.76 -7.82
CA TYR A 96 -0.48 -8.77 -8.70
C TYR A 96 0.93 -9.17 -9.14
N GLN A 97 1.77 -9.74 -8.26
CA GLN A 97 3.12 -10.18 -8.59
C GLN A 97 3.11 -11.37 -9.55
N VAL A 98 2.21 -12.32 -9.35
CA VAL A 98 2.00 -13.43 -10.28
C VAL A 98 1.56 -12.90 -11.66
N PHE A 99 0.69 -11.87 -11.70
CA PHE A 99 0.25 -11.25 -12.95
C PHE A 99 1.34 -10.43 -13.64
N SER A 100 2.21 -9.75 -12.89
CA SER A 100 3.22 -8.84 -13.44
C SER A 100 4.57 -9.46 -13.71
N LEU A 101 4.96 -10.54 -12.98
CA LEU A 101 6.31 -11.12 -13.02
C LEU A 101 6.39 -12.52 -13.65
N ALA A 102 5.24 -13.20 -13.80
CA ALA A 102 5.25 -14.56 -14.35
C ALA A 102 4.91 -14.55 -15.85
N ASP A 103 5.92 -14.78 -16.70
CA ASP A 103 5.74 -14.86 -18.16
C ASP A 103 4.81 -16.00 -18.60
N ASN A 104 4.75 -17.09 -17.82
CA ASN A 104 3.91 -18.26 -18.08
C ASN A 104 2.97 -18.50 -16.89
N ARG A 105 1.82 -17.86 -16.89
CA ARG A 105 0.76 -18.10 -15.92
C ARG A 105 -0.47 -18.69 -16.56
N LYS A 106 -1.16 -19.57 -15.84
CA LYS A 106 -2.47 -20.12 -16.25
C LYS A 106 -3.49 -19.82 -15.15
N ILE A 107 -4.51 -19.08 -15.53
CA ILE A 107 -5.61 -18.69 -14.64
C ILE A 107 -6.78 -19.62 -14.88
N THR A 108 -7.37 -20.15 -13.82
CA THR A 108 -8.54 -21.04 -13.84
C THR A 108 -9.44 -20.71 -12.63
N ASP A 109 -10.63 -21.30 -12.57
CA ASP A 109 -11.48 -21.20 -11.37
C ASP A 109 -10.80 -21.78 -10.11
N GLU A 110 -9.92 -22.75 -10.26
CA GLU A 110 -9.16 -23.31 -9.14
C GLU A 110 -8.19 -22.31 -8.52
N GLY A 111 -7.50 -21.55 -9.35
CA GLY A 111 -6.49 -20.60 -8.93
C GLY A 111 -5.56 -20.21 -10.09
N VAL A 112 -4.35 -19.76 -9.76
CA VAL A 112 -3.34 -19.35 -10.73
C VAL A 112 -2.08 -20.20 -10.61
N THR A 113 -1.74 -20.93 -11.69
CA THR A 113 -0.46 -21.62 -11.82
C THR A 113 0.56 -20.67 -12.42
N PHE A 114 1.74 -20.60 -11.85
CA PHE A 114 2.85 -19.74 -12.31
C PHE A 114 4.20 -20.39 -12.13
N LYS A 115 5.20 -19.87 -12.85
CA LYS A 115 6.59 -20.26 -12.66
C LYS A 115 7.33 -19.23 -11.81
N SER A 116 8.11 -19.72 -10.85
CA SER A 116 9.00 -18.88 -10.05
C SER A 116 10.03 -18.17 -10.94
N HIS A 117 10.17 -16.86 -10.78
CA HIS A 117 11.20 -16.07 -11.46
C HIS A 117 12.61 -16.32 -10.92
N ILE A 118 12.74 -17.09 -9.82
CA ILE A 118 14.03 -17.37 -9.16
C ILE A 118 14.66 -18.62 -9.74
N ASP A 119 13.89 -19.69 -9.90
CA ASP A 119 14.39 -21.03 -10.25
C ASP A 119 13.54 -21.76 -11.30
N GLY A 120 12.44 -21.14 -11.77
CA GLY A 120 11.56 -21.71 -12.77
C GLY A 120 10.61 -22.81 -12.25
N SER A 121 10.61 -23.10 -10.94
CA SER A 121 9.68 -24.06 -10.34
C SER A 121 8.23 -23.66 -10.54
N SER A 122 7.35 -24.65 -10.70
CA SER A 122 5.92 -24.40 -10.92
C SER A 122 5.16 -24.43 -9.60
N HIS A 123 4.32 -23.41 -9.37
CA HIS A 123 3.50 -23.27 -8.18
C HIS A 123 2.05 -22.99 -8.56
N LEU A 124 1.13 -23.35 -7.67
CA LEU A 124 -0.30 -23.04 -7.77
C LEU A 124 -0.72 -22.22 -6.56
N PHE A 125 -1.25 -21.03 -6.78
CA PHE A 125 -1.96 -20.25 -5.78
C PHE A 125 -3.47 -20.48 -5.94
N THR A 126 -4.10 -21.01 -4.91
CA THR A 126 -5.55 -21.08 -4.76
C THR A 126 -6.00 -20.11 -3.67
N PRO A 127 -7.28 -19.73 -3.62
CA PRO A 127 -7.77 -18.88 -2.52
C PRO A 127 -7.43 -19.43 -1.13
N GLU A 128 -7.50 -20.76 -0.96
CA GLU A 128 -7.24 -21.43 0.31
C GLU A 128 -5.76 -21.37 0.68
N ASN A 129 -4.86 -21.80 -0.21
CA ASN A 129 -3.43 -21.85 0.13
C ASN A 129 -2.79 -20.46 0.22
N VAL A 130 -3.37 -19.43 -0.41
CA VAL A 130 -2.95 -18.04 -0.22
C VAL A 130 -3.33 -17.54 1.18
N VAL A 131 -4.48 -17.94 1.71
CA VAL A 131 -4.81 -17.70 3.13
C VAL A 131 -3.82 -18.40 4.04
N ASP A 132 -3.54 -19.69 3.81
CA ASP A 132 -2.58 -20.46 4.62
C ASP A 132 -1.17 -19.86 4.56
N THR A 133 -0.74 -19.41 3.37
CA THR A 133 0.54 -18.71 3.18
C THR A 133 0.62 -17.44 4.03
N GLN A 134 -0.42 -16.60 4.01
CA GLN A 134 -0.45 -15.37 4.81
C GLN A 134 -0.56 -15.65 6.32
N ARG A 135 -1.19 -16.77 6.72
CA ARG A 135 -1.19 -17.25 8.10
C ARG A 135 0.19 -17.70 8.55
N SER A 136 0.92 -18.43 7.69
CA SER A 136 2.31 -18.83 7.94
C SER A 136 3.24 -17.62 8.03
N ILE A 137 3.00 -16.58 7.21
CA ILE A 137 3.71 -15.30 7.33
C ILE A 137 3.36 -14.60 8.65
N GLY A 138 2.11 -14.68 9.10
CA GLY A 138 1.66 -14.09 10.35
C GLY A 138 1.29 -12.60 10.24
N ALA A 139 0.74 -12.16 9.11
CA ALA A 139 0.28 -10.79 8.94
C ALA A 139 -0.96 -10.48 9.80
N ASP A 140 -1.09 -9.25 10.29
CA ASP A 140 -2.32 -8.77 10.96
C ASP A 140 -3.48 -8.62 9.98
N ILE A 141 -3.18 -8.20 8.75
CA ILE A 141 -4.15 -8.00 7.68
C ILE A 141 -3.73 -8.82 6.48
N MET A 142 -4.60 -9.72 6.05
CA MET A 142 -4.44 -10.59 4.90
C MET A 142 -5.35 -10.14 3.76
N MET A 143 -4.85 -10.14 2.53
CA MET A 143 -5.64 -9.77 1.36
C MET A 143 -6.20 -10.99 0.64
N ALA A 144 -7.43 -10.88 0.14
CA ALA A 144 -8.02 -11.91 -0.70
C ALA A 144 -7.25 -12.08 -2.01
N LEU A 145 -7.17 -13.32 -2.53
CA LEU A 145 -6.63 -13.57 -3.86
C LEU A 145 -7.56 -12.93 -4.91
N ASP A 146 -7.00 -12.14 -5.79
CA ASP A 146 -7.70 -11.39 -6.83
C ASP A 146 -6.97 -11.46 -8.17
N GLU A 147 -7.70 -11.15 -9.24
CA GLU A 147 -7.12 -10.91 -10.56
C GLU A 147 -7.16 -9.41 -10.87
N CYS A 148 -5.98 -8.78 -10.90
CA CYS A 148 -5.83 -7.40 -11.33
C CYS A 148 -5.72 -7.33 -12.85
N THR A 149 -6.71 -6.72 -13.52
CA THR A 149 -6.69 -6.55 -14.98
C THR A 149 -5.76 -5.42 -15.40
N PRO A 150 -5.14 -5.50 -16.59
CA PRO A 150 -4.37 -4.37 -17.15
C PRO A 150 -5.31 -3.22 -17.55
N TYR A 151 -4.74 -2.05 -17.82
CA TYR A 151 -5.42 -0.95 -18.48
C TYR A 151 -4.70 -0.60 -19.80
N PRO A 152 -5.41 -0.40 -20.91
CA PRO A 152 -6.85 -0.62 -21.11
C PRO A 152 -7.23 -2.12 -21.05
N CYS A 153 -8.48 -2.38 -20.72
CA CYS A 153 -9.05 -3.72 -20.64
C CYS A 153 -10.43 -3.74 -21.27
N GLU A 154 -10.72 -4.75 -22.06
CA GLU A 154 -12.06 -4.95 -22.65
C GLU A 154 -13.09 -5.27 -21.58
N TYR A 155 -14.33 -4.74 -21.75
CA TYR A 155 -15.42 -4.89 -20.77
C TYR A 155 -15.70 -6.35 -20.40
N ASP A 156 -15.81 -7.23 -21.40
CA ASP A 156 -16.13 -8.64 -21.18
C ASP A 156 -15.02 -9.38 -20.41
N TYR A 157 -13.76 -9.00 -20.64
CA TYR A 157 -12.65 -9.54 -19.87
C TYR A 157 -12.68 -9.01 -18.44
N ALA A 158 -12.86 -7.70 -18.24
CA ALA A 158 -12.97 -7.09 -16.92
C ALA A 158 -14.09 -7.73 -16.09
N LYS A 159 -15.27 -7.99 -16.72
CA LYS A 159 -16.40 -8.66 -16.10
C LYS A 159 -16.09 -10.09 -15.68
N LYS A 160 -15.45 -10.88 -16.57
CA LYS A 160 -15.06 -12.27 -16.27
C LYS A 160 -14.04 -12.33 -15.12
N SER A 161 -13.06 -11.47 -15.16
CA SER A 161 -12.03 -11.34 -14.13
C SER A 161 -12.62 -10.95 -12.77
N MET A 162 -13.51 -9.97 -12.73
CA MET A 162 -14.24 -9.57 -11.53
C MET A 162 -15.04 -10.76 -10.95
N GLN A 163 -15.79 -11.48 -11.79
CA GLN A 163 -16.56 -12.65 -11.36
C GLN A 163 -15.66 -13.78 -10.85
N LEU A 164 -14.49 -13.98 -11.43
CA LEU A 164 -13.50 -14.94 -10.95
C LEU A 164 -12.99 -14.54 -9.56
N THR A 165 -12.63 -13.27 -9.38
CA THR A 165 -12.22 -12.72 -8.08
C THR A 165 -13.30 -12.93 -7.02
N HIS A 166 -14.58 -12.76 -7.37
CA HIS A 166 -15.70 -13.02 -6.46
C HIS A 166 -15.78 -14.48 -6.03
N ARG A 167 -15.68 -15.44 -6.97
CA ARG A 167 -15.67 -16.88 -6.63
C ARG A 167 -14.46 -17.27 -5.76
N TRP A 168 -13.30 -16.68 -6.02
CA TRP A 168 -12.12 -16.87 -5.18
C TRP A 168 -12.31 -16.27 -3.79
N LEU A 169 -12.96 -15.12 -3.67
CA LEU A 169 -13.27 -14.50 -2.39
C LEU A 169 -14.16 -15.41 -1.54
N GLU A 170 -15.25 -15.97 -2.10
CA GLU A 170 -16.14 -16.89 -1.38
C GLU A 170 -15.38 -18.08 -0.80
N ARG A 171 -14.49 -18.69 -1.59
CA ARG A 171 -13.65 -19.80 -1.16
C ARG A 171 -12.65 -19.39 -0.06
N GLY A 172 -11.94 -18.28 -0.27
CA GLY A 172 -10.97 -17.77 0.71
C GLY A 172 -11.65 -17.39 2.03
N PHE A 173 -12.81 -16.74 1.96
CA PHE A 173 -13.57 -16.33 3.15
C PHE A 173 -14.06 -17.55 3.95
N LYS A 174 -14.58 -18.56 3.25
CA LYS A 174 -14.97 -19.84 3.86
C LYS A 174 -13.77 -20.52 4.53
N HIS A 175 -12.60 -20.54 3.88
CA HIS A 175 -11.40 -21.15 4.43
C HIS A 175 -10.89 -20.41 5.67
N VAL A 176 -10.93 -19.07 5.67
CA VAL A 176 -10.60 -18.26 6.87
C VAL A 176 -11.49 -18.61 8.05
N GLN A 177 -12.80 -18.83 7.84
CA GLN A 177 -13.75 -19.22 8.90
C GLN A 177 -13.54 -20.63 9.42
N GLN A 178 -13.02 -21.53 8.59
CA GLN A 178 -12.81 -22.95 8.93
C GLN A 178 -11.45 -23.25 9.55
N THR A 179 -10.52 -22.32 9.50
CA THR A 179 -9.14 -22.53 9.95
C THR A 179 -8.75 -21.51 11.02
N ALA A 180 -7.85 -21.87 11.92
CA ALA A 180 -7.38 -21.00 13.00
C ALA A 180 -6.09 -20.24 12.63
N PRO A 181 -5.85 -19.05 13.20
CA PRO A 181 -4.55 -18.36 13.08
C PRO A 181 -3.41 -19.22 13.65
N MET A 182 -2.24 -19.19 12.98
CA MET A 182 -1.11 -20.05 13.35
C MET A 182 -0.42 -19.63 14.66
N TYR A 183 -0.37 -18.32 14.95
CA TYR A 183 0.43 -17.78 16.06
C TYR A 183 -0.40 -17.28 17.25
N GLY A 184 -1.69 -17.64 17.30
CA GLY A 184 -2.56 -17.37 18.48
C GLY A 184 -3.05 -15.93 18.61
N TYR A 185 -2.99 -15.13 17.54
CA TYR A 185 -3.58 -13.80 17.47
C TYR A 185 -4.49 -13.66 16.23
N ASP A 186 -5.46 -12.75 16.32
CA ASP A 186 -6.43 -12.54 15.24
C ASP A 186 -5.77 -11.91 14.01
N GLN A 187 -6.12 -12.44 12.84
CA GLN A 187 -5.72 -11.95 11.54
C GLN A 187 -6.98 -11.55 10.74
N HIS A 188 -6.93 -10.38 10.10
CA HIS A 188 -8.07 -9.82 9.39
C HIS A 188 -7.96 -10.09 7.90
N TYR A 189 -9.07 -10.50 7.28
CA TYR A 189 -9.12 -10.81 5.86
C TYR A 189 -9.92 -9.71 5.12
N PHE A 190 -9.27 -9.03 4.18
CA PHE A 190 -9.85 -7.94 3.40
C PHE A 190 -10.18 -8.39 1.99
N PRO A 191 -11.45 -8.33 1.57
CA PRO A 191 -11.85 -8.49 0.17
C PRO A 191 -11.41 -7.29 -0.67
N ILE A 192 -11.33 -7.50 -2.00
CA ILE A 192 -10.84 -6.53 -2.97
C ILE A 192 -11.92 -6.26 -4.03
N VAL A 193 -12.31 -4.99 -4.20
CA VAL A 193 -13.15 -4.55 -5.32
C VAL A 193 -12.32 -4.59 -6.60
N GLN A 194 -12.86 -5.23 -7.64
CA GLN A 194 -12.32 -5.24 -8.99
C GLN A 194 -13.35 -4.66 -9.99
N GLY A 195 -13.07 -4.65 -11.28
CA GLY A 195 -13.99 -4.15 -12.33
C GLY A 195 -13.35 -3.12 -13.28
N SER A 196 -12.02 -3.03 -13.32
CA SER A 196 -11.28 -2.07 -14.15
C SER A 196 -11.78 -0.63 -13.90
N VAL A 197 -12.07 0.13 -14.95
CA VAL A 197 -12.61 1.51 -14.89
C VAL A 197 -14.10 1.59 -15.23
N TYR A 198 -14.81 0.45 -15.25
CA TYR A 198 -16.22 0.38 -15.60
C TYR A 198 -17.10 0.58 -14.38
N ASP A 199 -17.85 1.66 -14.33
CA ASP A 199 -18.65 2.06 -13.18
C ASP A 199 -19.62 0.97 -12.70
N ASP A 200 -20.33 0.34 -13.63
CA ASP A 200 -21.28 -0.73 -13.33
C ASP A 200 -20.62 -1.99 -12.76
N LEU A 201 -19.42 -2.35 -13.24
CA LEU A 201 -18.65 -3.46 -12.68
C LEU A 201 -18.09 -3.11 -11.30
N ARG A 202 -17.61 -1.88 -11.10
CA ARG A 202 -17.17 -1.37 -9.80
C ARG A 202 -18.29 -1.40 -8.78
N GLN A 203 -19.49 -0.97 -9.19
CA GLN A 203 -20.68 -1.03 -8.36
C GLN A 203 -21.04 -2.49 -8.00
N GLN A 204 -21.17 -3.37 -8.98
CA GLN A 204 -21.47 -4.79 -8.75
C GLN A 204 -20.45 -5.45 -7.82
N SER A 205 -19.15 -5.12 -8.00
CA SER A 205 -18.09 -5.68 -7.14
C SER A 205 -18.17 -5.14 -5.71
N ALA A 206 -18.40 -3.85 -5.53
CA ALA A 206 -18.55 -3.25 -4.20
C ALA A 206 -19.79 -3.81 -3.47
N GLU A 207 -20.93 -3.95 -4.14
CA GLU A 207 -22.15 -4.55 -3.58
C GLU A 207 -21.89 -6.01 -3.16
N PHE A 208 -21.25 -6.80 -4.03
CA PHE A 208 -20.96 -8.21 -3.75
C PHE A 208 -20.05 -8.37 -2.52
N ILE A 209 -18.92 -7.66 -2.48
CA ILE A 209 -17.97 -7.84 -1.36
C ILE A 209 -18.48 -7.25 -0.06
N SER A 210 -19.37 -6.26 -0.08
CA SER A 210 -19.98 -5.66 1.11
C SER A 210 -20.93 -6.62 1.83
N ALA A 211 -21.38 -7.70 1.18
CA ALA A 211 -22.18 -8.74 1.81
C ALA A 211 -21.38 -9.63 2.79
N PHE A 212 -20.04 -9.58 2.73
CA PHE A 212 -19.16 -10.29 3.67
C PHE A 212 -18.90 -9.40 4.89
N ASP A 213 -18.99 -9.97 6.10
CA ASP A 213 -18.61 -9.28 7.33
C ASP A 213 -17.08 -9.22 7.45
N ALA A 214 -16.46 -8.39 6.64
CA ALA A 214 -15.03 -8.18 6.60
C ALA A 214 -14.59 -7.09 7.60
N ALA A 215 -13.36 -7.18 8.07
CA ALA A 215 -12.79 -6.18 8.96
C ALA A 215 -12.41 -4.86 8.24
N GLY A 216 -12.33 -4.88 6.92
CA GLY A 216 -12.07 -3.74 6.03
C GLY A 216 -12.17 -4.17 4.58
N TYR A 217 -12.09 -3.23 3.65
CA TYR A 217 -12.27 -3.46 2.22
C TYR A 217 -11.16 -2.77 1.43
N ALA A 218 -10.70 -3.42 0.36
CA ALA A 218 -9.71 -2.84 -0.53
C ALA A 218 -10.29 -2.49 -1.90
N ILE A 219 -9.70 -1.49 -2.54
CA ILE A 219 -10.00 -1.03 -3.89
C ILE A 219 -8.78 -1.36 -4.75
N GLY A 220 -8.87 -2.44 -5.53
CA GLY A 220 -7.82 -2.90 -6.44
C GLY A 220 -8.08 -2.50 -7.89
N GLY A 221 -7.17 -2.87 -8.79
CA GLY A 221 -7.30 -2.67 -10.23
C GLY A 221 -7.31 -1.21 -10.68
N LEU A 222 -6.75 -0.31 -9.89
CA LEU A 222 -6.52 1.10 -10.21
C LEU A 222 -5.02 1.42 -10.14
N SER A 223 -4.61 2.59 -10.67
CA SER A 223 -3.20 2.99 -10.82
C SER A 223 -2.39 2.03 -11.70
N VAL A 224 -3.04 1.48 -12.73
CA VAL A 224 -2.45 0.56 -13.72
C VAL A 224 -2.29 1.21 -15.11
N GLY A 225 -2.46 2.53 -15.20
CA GLY A 225 -2.25 3.33 -16.41
C GLY A 225 -3.46 4.17 -16.84
N GLU A 226 -4.57 4.10 -16.14
CA GLU A 226 -5.77 4.90 -16.38
C GLU A 226 -5.54 6.40 -16.05
N PRO A 227 -6.27 7.32 -16.69
CA PRO A 227 -6.30 8.73 -16.31
C PRO A 227 -6.77 8.93 -14.86
N HIS A 228 -6.23 9.95 -14.18
CA HIS A 228 -6.54 10.20 -12.77
C HIS A 228 -8.03 10.46 -12.50
N ASP A 229 -8.72 11.14 -13.41
CA ASP A 229 -10.17 11.39 -13.30
C ASP A 229 -10.99 10.11 -13.31
N MET A 230 -10.63 9.13 -14.13
CA MET A 230 -11.25 7.80 -14.12
C MET A 230 -11.00 7.05 -12.80
N MET A 231 -9.77 7.12 -12.28
CA MET A 231 -9.44 6.56 -10.98
C MET A 231 -10.29 7.20 -9.86
N TYR A 232 -10.38 8.54 -9.85
CA TYR A 232 -11.16 9.25 -8.82
C TYR A 232 -12.64 8.92 -8.89
N LYS A 233 -13.21 8.86 -10.09
CA LYS A 233 -14.59 8.45 -10.29
C LYS A 233 -14.86 7.03 -9.80
N SER A 234 -13.96 6.09 -10.10
CA SER A 234 -14.05 4.71 -9.62
C SER A 234 -14.03 4.64 -8.09
N ILE A 235 -13.19 5.45 -7.42
CA ILE A 235 -13.16 5.54 -5.95
C ILE A 235 -14.50 6.06 -5.41
N GLU A 236 -15.06 7.11 -6.00
CA GLU A 236 -16.35 7.68 -5.61
C GLU A 236 -17.47 6.67 -5.75
N THR A 237 -17.55 5.97 -6.88
CA THR A 237 -18.53 4.90 -7.13
C THR A 237 -18.46 3.80 -6.05
N VAL A 238 -17.26 3.33 -5.75
CA VAL A 238 -17.03 2.26 -4.78
C VAL A 238 -17.32 2.72 -3.36
N ASN A 239 -16.83 3.89 -2.97
CA ASN A 239 -16.97 4.41 -1.61
C ASN A 239 -18.41 4.81 -1.25
N ALA A 240 -19.27 5.05 -2.23
CA ALA A 240 -20.71 5.24 -2.01
C ALA A 240 -21.42 3.96 -1.52
N ILE A 241 -20.81 2.78 -1.71
CA ILE A 241 -21.40 1.47 -1.41
C ILE A 241 -20.72 0.80 -0.21
N LEU A 242 -19.39 0.90 -0.11
CA LEU A 242 -18.63 0.25 0.97
C LEU A 242 -19.07 0.77 2.35
N PRO A 243 -19.18 -0.11 3.37
CA PRO A 243 -19.57 0.26 4.72
C PRO A 243 -18.75 1.43 5.29
N GLU A 244 -19.42 2.38 5.93
CA GLU A 244 -18.75 3.55 6.53
C GLU A 244 -17.94 3.21 7.78
N ASP A 245 -18.37 2.20 8.53
CA ASP A 245 -17.75 1.77 9.78
C ASP A 245 -16.54 0.82 9.58
N LYS A 246 -16.09 0.68 8.33
CA LYS A 246 -14.96 -0.16 7.97
C LYS A 246 -13.86 0.65 7.25
N PRO A 247 -12.57 0.31 7.42
CA PRO A 247 -11.48 0.98 6.72
C PRO A 247 -11.50 0.61 5.22
N ARG A 248 -11.10 1.58 4.38
CA ARG A 248 -11.01 1.47 2.92
C ARG A 248 -9.57 1.62 2.49
N TYR A 249 -9.04 0.61 1.84
CA TYR A 249 -7.65 0.54 1.40
C TYR A 249 -7.55 0.67 -0.12
N LEU A 250 -6.94 1.74 -0.63
CA LEU A 250 -6.64 1.92 -2.05
C LEU A 250 -5.24 1.40 -2.35
N MET A 251 -5.16 0.33 -3.15
CA MET A 251 -3.94 -0.41 -3.40
C MET A 251 -3.05 0.26 -4.45
N GLY A 252 -1.74 0.36 -4.17
CA GLY A 252 -0.70 0.72 -5.14
C GLY A 252 -0.67 2.18 -5.58
N VAL A 253 -1.49 3.06 -5.03
CA VAL A 253 -1.53 4.49 -5.39
C VAL A 253 -0.53 5.28 -4.56
N GLY A 254 0.36 6.04 -5.22
CA GLY A 254 1.50 6.61 -4.52
C GLY A 254 1.94 8.03 -4.86
N THR A 255 1.35 8.76 -5.80
CA THR A 255 1.72 10.18 -5.93
C THR A 255 1.10 10.97 -4.78
N PRO A 256 1.83 11.93 -4.15
CA PRO A 256 1.29 12.71 -3.03
C PRO A 256 -0.05 13.38 -3.31
N GLU A 257 -0.25 13.83 -4.55
CA GLU A 257 -1.50 14.39 -5.03
C GLU A 257 -2.63 13.37 -5.01
N ASN A 258 -2.42 12.20 -5.60
CA ASN A 258 -3.45 11.15 -5.65
C ASN A 258 -3.82 10.66 -4.25
N LEU A 259 -2.85 10.63 -3.31
CA LEU A 259 -3.13 10.30 -1.91
C LEU A 259 -4.10 11.31 -1.29
N ILE A 260 -3.84 12.61 -1.45
CA ILE A 260 -4.70 13.67 -0.90
C ILE A 260 -6.08 13.69 -1.55
N GLU A 261 -6.15 13.47 -2.87
CA GLU A 261 -7.43 13.37 -3.60
C GLU A 261 -8.23 12.12 -3.22
N ALA A 262 -7.56 10.99 -2.98
CA ALA A 262 -8.23 9.77 -2.53
C ALA A 262 -8.71 9.90 -1.07
N ILE A 263 -7.94 10.55 -0.18
CA ILE A 263 -8.39 10.87 1.18
C ILE A 263 -9.66 11.73 1.14
N ALA A 264 -9.71 12.75 0.27
CA ALA A 264 -10.90 13.58 0.08
C ALA A 264 -12.15 12.77 -0.31
N ARG A 265 -11.97 11.60 -0.90
CA ARG A 265 -13.00 10.64 -1.32
C ARG A 265 -13.25 9.51 -0.33
N GLY A 266 -12.72 9.61 0.89
CA GLY A 266 -13.01 8.68 1.97
C GLY A 266 -12.13 7.43 2.01
N VAL A 267 -10.94 7.45 1.41
CA VAL A 267 -9.94 6.37 1.52
C VAL A 267 -9.10 6.55 2.79
N ASP A 268 -8.80 5.44 3.47
CA ASP A 268 -8.12 5.42 4.76
C ASP A 268 -6.68 4.90 4.71
N MET A 269 -6.38 3.95 3.82
CA MET A 269 -5.12 3.21 3.80
C MET A 269 -4.52 3.21 2.40
N PHE A 270 -3.19 3.29 2.33
CA PHE A 270 -2.43 3.36 1.08
C PHE A 270 -1.13 2.60 1.20
N ASP A 271 -0.64 2.09 0.07
CA ASP A 271 0.72 1.62 -0.13
C ASP A 271 1.24 2.04 -1.50
N CYS A 272 2.53 2.16 -1.63
CA CYS A 272 3.22 2.20 -2.93
C CYS A 272 4.72 2.04 -2.74
N VAL A 273 5.39 1.44 -3.72
CA VAL A 273 6.86 1.38 -3.76
C VAL A 273 7.52 2.71 -4.13
N MET A 274 6.72 3.68 -4.56
CA MET A 274 7.18 4.96 -5.11
C MET A 274 8.14 5.73 -4.18
N PRO A 275 7.89 5.90 -2.87
CA PRO A 275 8.79 6.66 -2.01
C PRO A 275 10.22 6.13 -2.04
N THR A 276 10.41 4.83 -1.85
CA THR A 276 11.75 4.23 -1.83
C THR A 276 12.31 4.01 -3.22
N ARG A 277 11.48 3.60 -4.22
CA ARG A 277 11.94 3.42 -5.60
C ARG A 277 12.41 4.74 -6.22
N ASN A 278 11.60 5.78 -6.10
CA ASN A 278 11.92 7.09 -6.65
C ASN A 278 13.08 7.75 -5.89
N GLY A 279 13.13 7.61 -4.56
CA GLY A 279 14.25 8.08 -3.75
C GLY A 279 15.59 7.50 -4.23
N ARG A 280 15.70 6.19 -4.36
CA ARG A 280 16.90 5.53 -4.89
C ARG A 280 17.29 5.97 -6.31
N ASN A 281 16.32 6.48 -7.07
CA ASN A 281 16.54 7.03 -8.40
C ASN A 281 16.78 8.56 -8.39
N GLY A 282 16.85 9.17 -7.20
CA GLY A 282 17.16 10.60 -7.04
C GLY A 282 15.97 11.54 -7.15
N MET A 283 14.74 11.02 -7.07
CA MET A 283 13.53 11.85 -6.99
C MET A 283 13.07 11.98 -5.54
N LEU A 284 12.96 13.21 -5.05
CA LEU A 284 12.55 13.53 -3.69
C LEU A 284 11.21 14.26 -3.70
N PHE A 285 10.37 13.96 -2.72
CA PHE A 285 9.07 14.61 -2.54
C PHE A 285 9.13 15.55 -1.34
N THR A 286 8.68 16.78 -1.52
CA THR A 286 8.58 17.79 -0.47
C THR A 286 7.21 18.46 -0.52
N ILE A 287 6.85 19.19 0.54
CA ILE A 287 5.60 19.97 0.56
C ILE A 287 5.61 21.12 -0.46
N ASP A 288 6.78 21.53 -0.92
CA ASP A 288 6.98 22.60 -1.90
C ASP A 288 7.22 22.07 -3.32
N GLY A 289 7.09 20.75 -3.53
CA GLY A 289 7.18 20.12 -4.84
C GLY A 289 8.22 18.99 -4.94
N ILE A 290 8.44 18.54 -6.17
CA ILE A 290 9.28 17.38 -6.50
C ILE A 290 10.68 17.86 -6.89
N ILE A 291 11.70 17.31 -6.26
CA ILE A 291 13.11 17.57 -6.54
C ILE A 291 13.71 16.39 -7.28
N ASN A 292 14.26 16.62 -8.49
CA ASN A 292 15.20 15.66 -9.07
C ASN A 292 16.62 16.08 -8.65
N ILE A 293 17.18 15.37 -7.69
CA ILE A 293 18.50 15.72 -7.09
C ILE A 293 19.66 15.57 -8.08
N LYS A 294 19.46 14.84 -9.18
CA LYS A 294 20.46 14.69 -10.25
C LYS A 294 20.68 15.97 -11.06
N ASN A 295 19.75 16.93 -11.02
CA ASN A 295 19.86 18.18 -11.77
C ASN A 295 21.12 18.96 -11.35
N LYS A 296 21.80 19.56 -12.34
CA LYS A 296 23.06 20.32 -12.15
C LYS A 296 22.91 21.49 -11.18
N LYS A 297 21.75 22.13 -11.12
CA LYS A 297 21.50 23.27 -10.22
C LYS A 297 21.74 22.96 -8.72
N TRP A 298 21.69 21.69 -8.31
CA TRP A 298 21.91 21.26 -6.93
C TRP A 298 23.39 21.00 -6.61
N GLU A 299 24.31 21.13 -7.59
CA GLU A 299 25.73 20.81 -7.44
C GLU A 299 26.44 21.64 -6.37
N ASN A 300 26.05 22.91 -6.25
CA ASN A 300 26.58 23.86 -5.28
C ASN A 300 25.51 24.33 -4.27
N ASP A 301 24.42 23.58 -4.12
CA ASP A 301 23.40 23.88 -3.12
C ASP A 301 23.73 23.16 -1.79
N PHE A 302 24.40 23.88 -0.90
CA PHE A 302 24.79 23.39 0.42
C PHE A 302 23.72 23.59 1.48
N SER A 303 22.51 24.04 1.12
CA SER A 303 21.38 24.11 2.04
C SER A 303 20.90 22.72 2.44
N ALA A 304 20.14 22.63 3.51
CA ALA A 304 19.54 21.41 4.00
C ALA A 304 18.70 20.72 2.90
N LEU A 305 18.61 19.41 2.97
CA LEU A 305 17.87 18.61 1.99
C LEU A 305 16.40 19.07 1.92
N ASP A 306 15.75 19.21 3.07
CA ASP A 306 14.43 19.82 3.22
C ASP A 306 14.32 20.55 4.57
N GLU A 307 14.23 21.88 4.55
CA GLU A 307 14.07 22.71 5.76
C GLU A 307 12.76 22.41 6.51
N LYS A 308 11.73 21.95 5.81
CA LYS A 308 10.41 21.59 6.34
C LYS A 308 10.31 20.10 6.66
N GLY A 309 11.31 19.32 6.31
CA GLY A 309 11.38 17.89 6.53
C GLY A 309 11.44 17.54 8.01
N THR A 310 11.01 16.33 8.35
CA THR A 310 10.87 15.84 9.73
C THR A 310 11.88 14.78 10.12
N SER A 311 12.55 14.16 9.14
CA SER A 311 13.59 13.17 9.39
C SER A 311 14.93 13.82 9.72
N PHE A 312 15.77 13.10 10.45
CA PHE A 312 17.12 13.55 10.76
C PHE A 312 17.95 13.81 9.48
N VAL A 313 17.72 13.06 8.39
CA VAL A 313 18.45 13.22 7.12
C VAL A 313 18.17 14.58 6.48
N ASP A 314 16.98 15.13 6.69
CA ASP A 314 16.51 16.36 6.05
C ASP A 314 17.35 17.59 6.42
N LYS A 315 17.85 17.61 7.67
CA LYS A 315 18.65 18.71 8.20
C LYS A 315 20.14 18.40 8.26
N ARG A 316 20.49 17.11 8.30
CA ARG A 316 21.90 16.67 8.42
C ARG A 316 22.66 16.78 7.11
N TYR A 317 21.99 16.51 5.99
CA TYR A 317 22.65 16.43 4.68
C TYR A 317 22.22 17.58 3.77
N SER A 318 23.17 18.04 2.93
CA SER A 318 22.88 19.05 1.91
C SER A 318 22.43 18.40 0.59
N LYS A 319 21.74 19.19 -0.24
CA LYS A 319 21.37 18.78 -1.59
C LYS A 319 22.59 18.44 -2.44
N ALA A 320 23.66 19.25 -2.36
CA ALA A 320 24.92 19.01 -3.07
C ALA A 320 25.53 17.65 -2.69
N TYR A 321 25.57 17.31 -1.40
CA TYR A 321 26.11 16.05 -0.93
C TYR A 321 25.26 14.85 -1.40
N LEU A 322 23.93 14.94 -1.24
CA LEU A 322 23.05 13.86 -1.73
C LEU A 322 23.15 13.67 -3.25
N ARG A 323 23.25 14.78 -4.01
CA ARG A 323 23.49 14.73 -5.45
C ARG A 323 24.79 13.96 -5.77
N HIS A 324 25.87 14.27 -5.08
CA HIS A 324 27.15 13.57 -5.22
C HIS A 324 27.00 12.07 -4.98
N LEU A 325 26.36 11.65 -3.89
CA LEU A 325 26.13 10.24 -3.57
C LEU A 325 25.29 9.51 -4.63
N ILE A 326 24.18 10.12 -5.08
CA ILE A 326 23.30 9.51 -6.08
C ILE A 326 24.00 9.38 -7.43
N HIS A 327 24.82 10.36 -7.84
CA HIS A 327 25.58 10.26 -9.09
C HIS A 327 26.64 9.15 -9.08
N ASN A 328 27.21 8.88 -7.91
CA ASN A 328 28.22 7.82 -7.74
C ASN A 328 27.62 6.47 -7.34
N ASN A 329 26.28 6.34 -7.33
CA ASN A 329 25.54 5.14 -6.92
C ASN A 329 25.91 4.63 -5.51
N GLU A 330 26.26 5.55 -4.60
CA GLU A 330 26.57 5.22 -3.22
C GLU A 330 25.31 4.76 -2.47
N LEU A 331 25.42 3.65 -1.73
CA LEU A 331 24.33 3.09 -0.95
C LEU A 331 23.71 4.10 0.03
N LEU A 332 24.57 4.92 0.67
CA LEU A 332 24.12 5.97 1.59
C LEU A 332 23.20 6.98 0.90
N GLY A 333 23.44 7.31 -0.37
CA GLY A 333 22.55 8.19 -1.15
C GLY A 333 21.15 7.61 -1.30
N ALA A 334 21.06 6.31 -1.61
CA ALA A 334 19.80 5.59 -1.70
C ALA A 334 19.06 5.51 -0.34
N GLN A 335 19.80 5.33 0.76
CA GLN A 335 19.24 5.32 2.12
C GLN A 335 18.67 6.68 2.51
N ILE A 336 19.47 7.75 2.38
CA ILE A 336 19.06 9.13 2.69
C ILE A 336 17.78 9.49 1.94
N ALA A 337 17.75 9.26 0.62
CA ALA A 337 16.61 9.59 -0.22
C ALA A 337 15.35 8.75 0.12
N SER A 338 15.53 7.49 0.50
CA SER A 338 14.42 6.62 0.91
C SER A 338 13.84 7.06 2.26
N ILE A 339 14.68 7.36 3.23
CA ILE A 339 14.29 7.86 4.55
C ILE A 339 13.55 9.19 4.42
N HIS A 340 14.11 10.15 3.68
CA HIS A 340 13.48 11.43 3.38
C HIS A 340 12.06 11.26 2.80
N ASN A 341 11.93 10.48 1.71
CA ASN A 341 10.64 10.30 1.06
C ASN A 341 9.61 9.62 1.97
N LEU A 342 10.01 8.59 2.71
CA LEU A 342 9.09 7.93 3.64
C LEU A 342 8.65 8.87 4.76
N ALA A 343 9.58 9.64 5.34
CA ALA A 343 9.26 10.63 6.36
C ALA A 343 8.26 11.67 5.82
N PHE A 344 8.47 12.15 4.59
CA PHE A 344 7.53 13.06 3.92
C PHE A 344 6.13 12.44 3.77
N TYR A 345 6.02 11.19 3.27
CA TYR A 345 4.73 10.53 3.06
C TYR A 345 3.97 10.31 4.36
N LEU A 346 4.66 9.83 5.40
CA LEU A 346 4.01 9.61 6.69
C LEU A 346 3.61 10.92 7.36
N LYS A 347 4.44 11.96 7.22
CA LYS A 347 4.09 13.31 7.70
C LYS A 347 2.88 13.86 6.96
N LEU A 348 2.78 13.64 5.65
CA LEU A 348 1.62 14.05 4.85
C LEU A 348 0.33 13.44 5.39
N MET A 349 0.34 12.12 5.73
CA MET A 349 -0.79 11.43 6.34
C MET A 349 -1.13 11.99 7.72
N GLN A 350 -0.13 12.25 8.57
CA GLN A 350 -0.34 12.85 9.89
C GLN A 350 -1.00 14.23 9.80
N VAL A 351 -0.52 15.07 8.88
CA VAL A 351 -1.09 16.41 8.65
C VAL A 351 -2.51 16.29 8.12
N ALA A 352 -2.76 15.43 7.14
CA ALA A 352 -4.10 15.17 6.61
C ALA A 352 -5.06 14.76 7.73
N ARG A 353 -4.67 13.78 8.57
CA ARG A 353 -5.44 13.35 9.73
C ARG A 353 -5.78 14.52 10.67
N GLN A 354 -4.78 15.31 11.06
CA GLN A 354 -5.02 16.46 11.95
C GLN A 354 -5.99 17.46 11.33
N LYS A 355 -5.83 17.76 10.03
CA LYS A 355 -6.72 18.66 9.30
C LYS A 355 -8.15 18.13 9.19
N ILE A 356 -8.34 16.82 9.09
CA ILE A 356 -9.68 16.19 9.13
C ILE A 356 -10.29 16.38 10.53
N VAL A 357 -9.58 16.07 11.60
CA VAL A 357 -10.05 16.22 12.98
C VAL A 357 -10.41 17.67 13.29
N ASP A 358 -9.61 18.62 12.81
CA ASP A 358 -9.83 20.06 12.97
C ASP A 358 -10.91 20.62 12.01
N ASN A 359 -11.51 19.79 11.15
CA ASN A 359 -12.46 20.20 10.10
C ASN A 359 -11.90 21.29 9.16
N GLN A 360 -10.63 21.16 8.79
CA GLN A 360 -9.90 22.09 7.92
C GLN A 360 -9.28 21.40 6.69
N PHE A 361 -9.60 20.11 6.47
CA PHE A 361 -8.93 19.31 5.44
C PHE A 361 -9.16 19.86 4.04
N THR A 362 -10.39 20.18 3.65
CA THR A 362 -10.70 20.72 2.31
C THR A 362 -9.96 22.03 2.04
N THR A 363 -9.91 22.96 3.00
CA THR A 363 -9.16 24.22 2.86
C THR A 363 -7.66 23.97 2.69
N TRP A 364 -7.09 23.11 3.53
CA TRP A 364 -5.69 22.73 3.46
C TRP A 364 -5.37 22.03 2.14
N LYS A 365 -6.19 21.06 1.71
CA LYS A 365 -6.05 20.35 0.44
C LYS A 365 -5.91 21.34 -0.72
N ASN A 366 -6.83 22.27 -0.84
CA ASN A 366 -6.84 23.26 -1.93
C ASN A 366 -5.58 24.13 -1.94
N GLY A 367 -5.00 24.40 -0.78
CA GLY A 367 -3.76 25.18 -0.64
C GLY A 367 -2.47 24.43 -0.97
N VAL A 368 -2.46 23.10 -0.91
CA VAL A 368 -1.22 22.31 -1.09
C VAL A 368 -1.16 21.55 -2.41
N LEU A 369 -2.30 21.16 -3.02
CA LEU A 369 -2.32 20.31 -4.21
C LEU A 369 -1.50 20.85 -5.38
N GLY A 370 -1.58 22.16 -5.64
CA GLY A 370 -0.80 22.79 -6.73
C GLY A 370 0.70 22.60 -6.52
N LYS A 371 1.17 22.83 -5.29
CA LYS A 371 2.60 22.74 -4.94
C LYS A 371 3.14 21.31 -5.04
N LEU A 372 2.38 20.30 -4.63
CA LEU A 372 2.80 18.91 -4.65
C LEU A 372 3.16 18.39 -6.05
N LYS A 373 2.63 19.01 -7.10
CA LYS A 373 2.89 18.68 -8.53
C LYS A 373 4.10 19.42 -9.11
N GLU A 374 4.50 20.53 -8.51
CA GLU A 374 5.54 21.39 -9.08
C GLU A 374 6.88 20.66 -9.12
N ARG A 375 7.57 20.76 -10.26
CA ARG A 375 8.95 20.26 -10.41
C ARG A 375 9.92 21.40 -10.14
N ARG A 376 10.68 21.24 -9.11
CA ARG A 376 11.69 22.20 -8.65
C ARG A 376 13.06 21.93 -9.24
#